data_f63d49ca53296fe15cf109aa62cd650d
#
_entry.id   f63d49ca53296fe15cf109aa62cd650d
#
_cell.length_a   1.000
_cell.length_b   1.000
_cell.length_c   1.000
_cell.angle_alpha   90.00
_cell.angle_beta   90.00
_cell.angle_gamma   90.00
#
_symmetry.space_group_name_H-M   'P 1'
#
loop_
_entity.id
_entity.type
_entity.pdbx_description
1 polymer ?
#
loop_
_entity_poly.entity_id
_entity_poly.type
_entity_poly.pdbx_seq_one_letter_code
_entity_poly.pdbx_strand_id
1 'polypeptide(L)'
;LDFSMAAYLTAIPALFVVATVYLQKKWWIPVYRVYFAIVSFVVAAIMLGDAVLYSYWGFRIDATPLFYLTSPADAVASIPAWETVLIVFLIFVYAALLLWPMWRLSGKTGSWQRPKKSILSFACLLLLAASLFIPSRGGFTVSTMNVGKVYFSDRMALNHAAINPVFSLMSSLSKSEDFSSQYRFFEPEKADVIFEPLRGGGPSVYPADSLQWVKARPNVLLIVL
;
A
#
# COMPACT_ATOMS: atom_id res chain seq x y z
N LEU A 1 4.97 9.95 -10.06
CA LEU A 1 4.19 9.03 -9.22
C LEU A 1 2.80 9.60 -8.87
N ASP A 2 2.69 10.89 -8.49
CA ASP A 2 1.42 11.51 -8.09
C ASP A 2 0.37 11.48 -9.19
N PHE A 3 0.74 11.83 -10.43
CA PHE A 3 -0.16 11.71 -11.57
C PHE A 3 -0.60 10.28 -11.85
N SER A 4 0.31 9.32 -11.70
CA SER A 4 0.00 7.91 -11.86
C SER A 4 -1.00 7.46 -10.80
N MET A 5 -0.78 7.85 -9.54
CA MET A 5 -1.68 7.53 -8.44
C MET A 5 -3.04 8.20 -8.60
N ALA A 6 -3.06 9.49 -8.98
CA ALA A 6 -4.29 10.21 -9.27
C ALA A 6 -5.11 9.53 -10.40
N ALA A 7 -4.44 9.03 -11.45
CA ALA A 7 -5.10 8.31 -12.53
C ALA A 7 -5.73 6.99 -12.04
N TYR A 8 -5.05 6.21 -11.22
CA TYR A 8 -5.61 5.00 -10.61
C TYR A 8 -6.85 5.31 -9.77
N LEU A 9 -6.77 6.31 -8.88
CA LEU A 9 -7.89 6.68 -8.03
C LEU A 9 -9.05 7.34 -8.80
N THR A 10 -8.77 7.95 -9.95
CA THR A 10 -9.81 8.59 -10.78
C THR A 10 -10.47 7.59 -11.74
N ALA A 11 -9.85 6.45 -12.03
CA ALA A 11 -10.36 5.48 -13.01
C ALA A 11 -11.78 4.99 -12.66
N ILE A 12 -12.05 4.63 -11.42
CA ILE A 12 -13.37 4.16 -10.96
C ILE A 12 -14.43 5.27 -11.11
N PRO A 13 -14.27 6.48 -10.55
CA PRO A 13 -15.25 7.54 -10.75
C PRO A 13 -15.39 7.97 -12.23
N ALA A 14 -14.34 7.90 -13.04
CA ALA A 14 -14.44 8.18 -14.47
C ALA A 14 -15.36 7.18 -15.19
N LEU A 15 -15.24 5.89 -14.90
CA LEU A 15 -16.15 4.87 -15.45
C LEU A 15 -17.60 5.08 -14.99
N PHE A 16 -17.81 5.51 -13.76
CA PHE A 16 -19.14 5.88 -13.28
C PHE A 16 -19.69 7.09 -14.05
N VAL A 17 -18.87 8.11 -14.35
CA VAL A 17 -19.30 9.25 -15.18
C VAL A 17 -19.74 8.78 -16.56
N VAL A 18 -19.01 7.88 -17.21
CA VAL A 18 -19.41 7.27 -18.48
C VAL A 18 -20.79 6.60 -18.38
N ALA A 19 -21.01 5.82 -17.31
CA ALA A 19 -22.27 5.13 -17.10
C ALA A 19 -23.45 6.09 -16.87
N THR A 20 -23.23 7.28 -16.27
CA THR A 20 -24.29 8.26 -16.00
C THR A 20 -24.90 8.86 -17.27
N VAL A 21 -24.25 8.75 -18.44
CA VAL A 21 -24.83 9.22 -19.73
C VAL A 21 -26.15 8.52 -20.02
N TYR A 22 -26.25 7.25 -19.69
CA TYR A 22 -27.45 6.44 -19.89
C TYR A 22 -28.23 6.18 -18.60
N LEU A 23 -27.53 6.06 -17.49
CA LEU A 23 -28.11 5.72 -16.18
C LEU A 23 -28.30 7.01 -15.34
N GLN A 24 -29.29 7.82 -15.69
CA GLN A 24 -29.56 9.10 -15.03
C GLN A 24 -30.32 8.90 -13.70
N LYS A 25 -29.63 8.48 -12.66
CA LYS A 25 -30.23 8.28 -11.34
C LYS A 25 -29.56 9.15 -10.29
N LYS A 26 -30.34 9.79 -9.44
CA LYS A 26 -29.83 10.64 -8.33
C LYS A 26 -28.96 9.87 -7.31
N TRP A 27 -29.06 8.54 -7.29
CA TRP A 27 -28.28 7.72 -6.38
C TRP A 27 -26.76 7.66 -6.69
N TRP A 28 -26.31 8.15 -7.84
CA TRP A 28 -24.88 8.28 -8.14
C TRP A 28 -24.17 9.25 -7.22
N ILE A 29 -24.85 10.32 -6.75
CA ILE A 29 -24.24 11.31 -5.84
C ILE A 29 -23.76 10.66 -4.54
N PRO A 30 -24.60 9.90 -3.79
CA PRO A 30 -24.12 9.20 -2.60
C PRO A 30 -23.04 8.18 -2.90
N VAL A 31 -23.07 7.48 -4.04
CA VAL A 31 -22.01 6.54 -4.45
C VAL A 31 -20.67 7.26 -4.57
N TYR A 32 -20.61 8.39 -5.29
CA TYR A 32 -19.40 9.21 -5.36
C TYR A 32 -18.92 9.68 -4.00
N ARG A 33 -19.84 10.13 -3.15
CA ARG A 33 -19.48 10.61 -1.81
C ARG A 33 -18.91 9.52 -0.93
N VAL A 34 -19.48 8.34 -0.96
CA VAL A 34 -18.95 7.15 -0.24
C VAL A 34 -17.58 6.77 -0.79
N TYR A 35 -17.44 6.70 -2.11
CA TYR A 35 -16.14 6.41 -2.74
C TYR A 35 -15.06 7.41 -2.30
N PHE A 36 -15.35 8.72 -2.42
CA PHE A 36 -14.38 9.75 -2.04
C PHE A 36 -14.10 9.78 -0.53
N ALA A 37 -15.07 9.46 0.32
CA ALA A 37 -14.86 9.34 1.75
C ALA A 37 -13.89 8.21 2.08
N ILE A 38 -14.08 7.02 1.49
CA ILE A 38 -13.20 5.87 1.67
C ILE A 38 -11.80 6.20 1.15
N VAL A 39 -11.68 6.70 -0.08
CA VAL A 39 -10.39 7.02 -0.70
C VAL A 39 -9.65 8.09 0.09
N SER A 40 -10.33 9.16 0.50
CA SER A 40 -9.72 10.23 1.29
C SER A 40 -9.19 9.73 2.63
N PHE A 41 -9.95 8.86 3.30
CA PHE A 41 -9.53 8.25 4.56
C PHE A 41 -8.32 7.33 4.38
N VAL A 42 -8.35 6.44 3.39
CA VAL A 42 -7.25 5.51 3.10
C VAL A 42 -5.98 6.27 2.70
N VAL A 43 -6.08 7.25 1.82
CA VAL A 43 -4.94 8.09 1.41
C VAL A 43 -4.37 8.84 2.61
N ALA A 44 -5.22 9.44 3.45
CA ALA A 44 -4.80 10.15 4.65
C ALA A 44 -4.07 9.22 5.64
N ALA A 45 -4.61 8.02 5.87
CA ALA A 45 -4.01 7.02 6.75
C ALA A 45 -2.64 6.57 6.24
N ILE A 46 -2.49 6.30 4.93
CA ILE A 46 -1.22 5.90 4.33
C ILE A 46 -0.20 7.04 4.41
N MET A 47 -0.59 8.27 4.06
CA MET A 47 0.32 9.43 4.05
C MET A 47 0.83 9.76 5.45
N LEU A 48 -0.03 9.75 6.45
CA LEU A 48 0.38 10.02 7.84
C LEU A 48 1.08 8.82 8.47
N GLY A 49 0.64 7.60 8.15
CA GLY A 49 1.34 6.38 8.56
C GLY A 49 2.77 6.35 8.03
N ASP A 50 2.96 6.67 6.74
CA ASP A 50 4.30 6.79 6.14
C ASP A 50 5.15 7.86 6.84
N ALA A 51 4.59 9.02 7.14
CA ALA A 51 5.32 10.10 7.79
C ALA A 51 5.83 9.70 9.18
N VAL A 52 5.03 8.94 9.93
CA VAL A 52 5.43 8.39 11.24
C VAL A 52 6.46 7.28 11.08
N LEU A 53 6.16 6.28 10.25
CA LEU A 53 7.03 5.12 10.05
C LEU A 53 8.39 5.51 9.46
N TYR A 54 8.42 6.51 8.59
CA TYR A 54 9.67 7.00 8.00
C TYR A 54 10.68 7.48 9.06
N SER A 55 10.22 8.04 10.17
CA SER A 55 11.09 8.48 11.26
C SER A 55 11.78 7.32 11.97
N TYR A 56 11.15 6.14 11.98
CA TYR A 56 11.69 4.94 12.62
C TYR A 56 12.46 4.05 11.65
N TRP A 57 11.98 3.92 10.41
CA TRP A 57 12.51 2.95 9.44
C TRP A 57 13.50 3.56 8.45
N GLY A 58 13.43 4.88 8.21
CA GLY A 58 14.29 5.57 7.26
C GLY A 58 14.00 5.26 5.79
N PHE A 59 12.89 4.57 5.48
CA PHE A 59 12.43 4.31 4.12
C PHE A 59 10.90 4.48 4.01
N ARG A 60 10.41 4.58 2.77
CA ARG A 60 8.98 4.77 2.50
C ARG A 60 8.18 3.51 2.78
N ILE A 61 6.93 3.71 3.17
CA ILE A 61 5.99 2.63 3.49
C ILE A 61 5.91 1.60 2.36
N ASP A 62 5.96 0.35 2.74
CA ASP A 62 5.76 -0.83 1.92
C ASP A 62 4.61 -1.71 2.46
N ALA A 63 4.54 -2.98 2.07
CA ALA A 63 3.51 -3.90 2.57
C ALA A 63 3.74 -4.38 4.02
N THR A 64 4.91 -4.15 4.61
CA THR A 64 5.28 -4.67 5.94
C THR A 64 4.31 -4.27 7.05
N PRO A 65 3.82 -3.00 7.14
CA PRO A 65 2.85 -2.64 8.17
C PRO A 65 1.55 -3.43 8.14
N LEU A 66 1.18 -3.98 6.99
CA LEU A 66 -0.06 -4.74 6.85
C LEU A 66 -0.01 -6.07 7.61
N PHE A 67 1.18 -6.63 7.84
CA PHE A 67 1.33 -7.82 8.67
C PHE A 67 0.93 -7.55 10.13
N TYR A 68 1.11 -6.32 10.60
CA TYR A 68 0.70 -5.91 11.95
C TYR A 68 -0.81 -5.69 12.11
N LEU A 69 -1.57 -5.69 11.02
CA LEU A 69 -3.04 -5.62 11.11
C LEU A 69 -3.64 -6.88 11.76
N THR A 70 -2.91 -8.00 11.76
CA THR A 70 -3.30 -9.22 12.49
C THR A 70 -3.11 -9.10 14.00
N SER A 71 -2.24 -8.18 14.45
CA SER A 71 -1.92 -7.93 15.86
C SER A 71 -1.88 -6.42 16.15
N PRO A 72 -3.02 -5.72 16.09
CA PRO A 72 -3.06 -4.24 16.22
C PRO A 72 -2.51 -3.74 17.55
N ALA A 73 -2.66 -4.54 18.63
CA ALA A 73 -2.14 -4.20 19.95
C ALA A 73 -0.61 -4.09 19.95
N ASP A 74 0.07 -4.99 19.23
CA ASP A 74 1.53 -4.98 19.12
C ASP A 74 2.02 -3.79 18.28
N ALA A 75 1.26 -3.41 17.26
CA ALA A 75 1.58 -2.26 16.42
C ALA A 75 1.62 -0.94 17.20
N VAL A 76 0.71 -0.77 18.17
CA VAL A 76 0.62 0.46 19.01
C VAL A 76 1.40 0.36 20.32
N ALA A 77 1.85 -0.83 20.71
CA ALA A 77 2.54 -1.02 22.00
C ALA A 77 3.85 -0.21 22.13
N SER A 78 4.50 0.09 21.01
CA SER A 78 5.77 0.84 20.97
C SER A 78 5.58 2.36 20.90
N ILE A 79 4.34 2.85 20.76
CA ILE A 79 4.03 4.28 20.58
C ILE A 79 3.30 4.79 21.83
N PRO A 80 3.69 5.94 22.40
CA PRO A 80 2.95 6.54 23.50
C PRO A 80 1.48 6.80 23.13
N ALA A 81 0.57 6.55 24.06
CA ALA A 81 -0.89 6.68 23.80
C ALA A 81 -1.30 8.05 23.27
N TRP A 82 -0.68 9.13 23.75
CA TRP A 82 -0.98 10.48 23.29
C TRP A 82 -0.57 10.70 21.82
N GLU A 83 0.55 10.12 21.36
CA GLU A 83 0.96 10.17 19.95
C GLU A 83 -0.01 9.41 19.08
N THR A 84 -0.44 8.23 19.51
CA THR A 84 -1.46 7.44 18.80
C THR A 84 -2.75 8.24 18.62
N VAL A 85 -3.25 8.88 19.68
CA VAL A 85 -4.44 9.74 19.61
C VAL A 85 -4.22 10.91 18.65
N LEU A 86 -3.06 11.55 18.71
CA LEU A 86 -2.72 12.66 17.81
C LEU A 86 -2.69 12.22 16.36
N ILE A 87 -2.05 11.08 16.05
CA ILE A 87 -1.97 10.53 14.69
C ILE A 87 -3.37 10.24 14.16
N VAL A 88 -4.20 9.55 14.93
CA VAL A 88 -5.59 9.26 14.55
C VAL A 88 -6.38 10.55 14.30
N PHE A 89 -6.26 11.55 15.17
CA PHE A 89 -6.90 12.85 14.98
C PHE A 89 -6.44 13.52 13.67
N LEU A 90 -5.13 13.53 13.40
CA LEU A 90 -4.56 14.10 12.18
C LEU A 90 -5.03 13.35 10.93
N ILE A 91 -5.19 12.03 10.98
CA ILE A 91 -5.76 11.25 9.87
C ILE A 91 -7.17 11.75 9.53
N PHE A 92 -8.03 11.95 10.52
CA PHE A 92 -9.39 12.45 10.28
C PHE A 92 -9.40 13.88 9.75
N VAL A 93 -8.54 14.76 10.27
CA VAL A 93 -8.40 16.14 9.78
C VAL A 93 -7.94 16.13 8.32
N TYR A 94 -6.91 15.37 8.01
CA TYR A 94 -6.38 15.31 6.65
C TYR A 94 -7.37 14.65 5.68
N ALA A 95 -8.05 13.59 6.10
CA ALA A 95 -9.13 12.98 5.32
C ALA A 95 -10.26 13.97 5.03
N ALA A 96 -10.66 14.77 6.02
CA ALA A 96 -11.68 15.80 5.85
C ALA A 96 -11.24 16.90 4.86
N LEU A 97 -9.97 17.33 4.91
CA LEU A 97 -9.40 18.29 3.96
C LEU A 97 -9.41 17.76 2.53
N LEU A 98 -9.08 16.47 2.32
CA LEU A 98 -9.14 15.83 1.01
C LEU A 98 -10.58 15.64 0.52
N LEU A 99 -11.47 15.25 1.42
CA LEU A 99 -12.88 14.98 1.11
C LEU A 99 -13.66 16.25 0.77
N TRP A 100 -13.39 17.37 1.46
CA TRP A 100 -14.16 18.61 1.34
C TRP A 100 -14.33 19.12 -0.09
N PRO A 101 -13.28 19.27 -0.93
CA PRO A 101 -13.44 19.69 -2.32
C PRO A 101 -14.21 18.65 -3.14
N MET A 102 -13.99 17.36 -2.93
CA MET A 102 -14.68 16.29 -3.64
C MET A 102 -16.17 16.26 -3.29
N TRP A 103 -16.49 16.47 -2.02
CA TRP A 103 -17.88 16.58 -1.56
C TRP A 103 -18.60 17.77 -2.19
N ARG A 104 -17.95 18.93 -2.26
CA ARG A 104 -18.52 20.12 -2.91
C ARG A 104 -18.73 19.91 -4.41
N LEU A 105 -17.78 19.30 -5.10
CA LEU A 105 -17.88 19.03 -6.53
C LEU A 105 -18.98 18.00 -6.84
N SER A 106 -19.10 16.94 -6.05
CA SER A 106 -20.14 15.92 -6.24
C SER A 106 -21.57 16.50 -6.12
N GLY A 107 -21.79 17.49 -5.25
CA GLY A 107 -23.07 18.16 -5.10
C GLY A 107 -23.51 18.95 -6.34
N LYS A 108 -22.58 19.44 -7.16
CA LYS A 108 -22.86 20.19 -8.37
C LYS A 108 -23.33 19.31 -9.54
N THR A 109 -23.13 18.00 -9.46
CA THR A 109 -23.52 17.05 -10.54
C THR A 109 -25.01 16.70 -10.52
N GLY A 110 -25.77 17.17 -9.53
CA GLY A 110 -27.21 16.85 -9.35
C GLY A 110 -28.18 17.37 -10.43
N SER A 111 -27.72 18.23 -11.33
CA SER A 111 -28.50 18.80 -12.45
C SER A 111 -28.20 18.20 -13.82
N TRP A 112 -27.55 17.04 -13.86
CA TRP A 112 -27.18 16.40 -15.12
C TRP A 112 -28.41 16.01 -15.92
N GLN A 113 -28.59 16.69 -17.05
CA GLN A 113 -29.58 16.33 -18.07
C GLN A 113 -28.91 15.45 -19.13
N ARG A 114 -29.70 14.53 -19.70
CA ARG A 114 -29.21 13.67 -20.77
C ARG A 114 -28.71 14.53 -21.95
N PRO A 115 -27.46 14.36 -22.39
CA PRO A 115 -26.93 15.14 -23.51
C PRO A 115 -27.72 14.82 -24.79
N LYS A 116 -27.99 15.85 -25.62
CA LYS A 116 -28.72 15.69 -26.88
C LYS A 116 -28.07 14.67 -27.84
N LYS A 117 -26.72 14.58 -27.81
CA LYS A 117 -25.91 13.61 -28.58
C LYS A 117 -25.33 12.55 -27.64
N SER A 118 -26.16 11.72 -27.05
CA SER A 118 -25.75 10.77 -25.99
C SER A 118 -24.67 9.78 -26.44
N ILE A 119 -24.69 9.30 -27.69
CA ILE A 119 -23.67 8.38 -28.23
C ILE A 119 -22.31 9.08 -28.33
N LEU A 120 -22.26 10.29 -28.86
CA LEU A 120 -21.02 11.06 -28.97
C LEU A 120 -20.47 11.39 -27.58
N SER A 121 -21.33 11.82 -26.64
CA SER A 121 -20.92 12.12 -25.28
C SER A 121 -20.38 10.88 -24.56
N PHE A 122 -21.02 9.72 -24.76
CA PHE A 122 -20.54 8.44 -24.23
C PHE A 122 -19.16 8.10 -24.79
N ALA A 123 -18.98 8.18 -26.12
CA ALA A 123 -17.70 7.88 -26.76
C ALA A 123 -16.58 8.82 -26.27
N CYS A 124 -16.84 10.13 -26.20
CA CYS A 124 -15.87 11.10 -25.70
C CYS A 124 -15.49 10.86 -24.25
N LEU A 125 -16.47 10.59 -23.37
CA LEU A 125 -16.20 10.30 -21.97
C LEU A 125 -15.47 8.96 -21.77
N LEU A 126 -15.80 7.96 -22.59
CA LEU A 126 -15.11 6.67 -22.59
C LEU A 126 -13.64 6.83 -23.02
N LEU A 127 -13.38 7.59 -24.08
CA LEU A 127 -12.02 7.91 -24.53
C LEU A 127 -11.25 8.69 -23.45
N LEU A 128 -11.90 9.63 -22.77
CA LEU A 128 -11.31 10.37 -21.67
C LEU A 128 -10.98 9.44 -20.49
N ALA A 129 -11.88 8.53 -20.12
CA ALA A 129 -11.62 7.54 -19.09
C ALA A 129 -10.49 6.59 -19.51
N ALA A 130 -10.46 6.13 -20.75
CA ALA A 130 -9.40 5.29 -21.29
C ALA A 130 -8.03 6.02 -21.31
N SER A 131 -8.03 7.33 -21.55
CA SER A 131 -6.79 8.14 -21.55
C SER A 131 -6.09 8.17 -20.19
N LEU A 132 -6.79 7.89 -19.08
CA LEU A 132 -6.19 7.74 -17.75
C LEU A 132 -5.18 6.59 -17.68
N PHE A 133 -5.25 5.65 -18.62
CA PHE A 133 -4.24 4.59 -18.74
C PHE A 133 -2.83 5.15 -18.99
N ILE A 134 -2.71 6.25 -19.73
CA ILE A 134 -1.41 6.87 -20.05
C ILE A 134 -0.70 7.35 -18.78
N PRO A 135 -1.28 8.23 -17.95
CA PRO A 135 -0.63 8.63 -16.71
C PRO A 135 -0.51 7.50 -15.67
N SER A 136 -1.45 6.54 -15.62
CA SER A 136 -1.33 5.39 -14.71
C SER A 136 -0.09 4.55 -15.03
N ARG A 137 0.21 4.35 -16.32
CA ARG A 137 1.41 3.67 -16.77
C ARG A 137 2.70 4.52 -16.61
N GLY A 138 2.57 5.85 -16.48
CA GLY A 138 3.70 6.77 -16.40
C GLY A 138 4.17 7.31 -17.74
N GLY A 139 3.28 7.31 -18.77
CA GLY A 139 3.54 7.85 -20.11
C GLY A 139 3.55 6.79 -21.21
N PHE A 140 4.15 7.13 -22.35
CA PHE A 140 4.21 6.28 -23.56
C PHE A 140 5.46 5.41 -23.65
N THR A 141 6.32 5.42 -22.65
CA THR A 141 7.56 4.63 -22.64
C THR A 141 7.28 3.14 -22.43
N VAL A 142 8.18 2.27 -22.89
CA VAL A 142 8.10 0.81 -22.71
C VAL A 142 8.08 0.45 -21.21
N SER A 143 8.90 1.12 -20.42
CA SER A 143 8.96 0.90 -18.97
C SER A 143 7.76 1.51 -18.25
N THR A 144 7.06 0.71 -17.46
CA THR A 144 5.99 1.16 -16.58
C THR A 144 6.51 2.05 -15.44
N MET A 145 5.61 2.84 -14.83
CA MET A 145 5.97 3.63 -13.65
C MET A 145 6.39 2.72 -12.50
N ASN A 146 7.49 3.08 -11.86
CA ASN A 146 8.00 2.43 -10.66
C ASN A 146 8.68 3.45 -9.74
N VAL A 147 8.94 3.05 -8.50
CA VAL A 147 9.51 3.92 -7.47
C VAL A 147 10.88 4.48 -7.88
N GLY A 148 11.72 3.68 -8.56
CA GLY A 148 13.05 4.11 -8.98
C GLY A 148 13.07 5.24 -10.03
N LYS A 149 11.98 5.44 -10.78
CA LYS A 149 11.92 6.51 -11.80
C LYS A 149 11.96 7.93 -11.24
N VAL A 150 11.70 8.12 -9.96
CA VAL A 150 11.74 9.44 -9.31
C VAL A 150 13.06 9.71 -8.62
N TYR A 151 14.03 8.81 -8.69
CA TYR A 151 15.35 9.01 -8.13
C TYR A 151 16.13 10.01 -9.00
N PHE A 152 16.58 11.09 -8.39
CA PHE A 152 17.22 12.21 -9.08
C PHE A 152 18.49 12.71 -8.37
N SER A 153 18.83 12.15 -7.21
CA SER A 153 19.91 12.63 -6.35
C SER A 153 20.73 11.47 -5.79
N ASP A 154 22.00 11.73 -5.49
CA ASP A 154 22.87 10.81 -4.76
C ASP A 154 22.49 10.69 -3.27
N ARG A 155 21.69 11.63 -2.76
CA ARG A 155 21.17 11.60 -1.39
C ARG A 155 19.85 10.84 -1.34
N MET A 156 19.84 9.68 -0.68
CA MET A 156 18.66 8.82 -0.59
C MET A 156 17.45 9.54 0.01
N ALA A 157 17.64 10.40 1.02
CA ALA A 157 16.55 11.16 1.64
C ALA A 157 15.79 12.06 0.65
N LEU A 158 16.50 12.65 -0.34
CA LEU A 158 15.85 13.45 -1.39
C LEU A 158 15.06 12.57 -2.36
N ASN A 159 15.59 11.40 -2.71
CA ASN A 159 14.88 10.44 -3.54
C ASN A 159 13.62 9.92 -2.83
N HIS A 160 13.71 9.63 -1.53
CA HIS A 160 12.56 9.26 -0.73
C HIS A 160 11.50 10.38 -0.67
N ALA A 161 11.91 11.64 -0.57
CA ALA A 161 10.97 12.77 -0.57
C ALA A 161 10.16 12.87 -1.87
N ALA A 162 10.69 12.38 -3.01
CA ALA A 162 10.00 12.35 -4.29
C ALA A 162 9.06 11.15 -4.48
N ILE A 163 9.09 10.17 -3.58
CA ILE A 163 8.23 8.98 -3.66
C ILE A 163 6.86 9.30 -3.05
N ASN A 164 5.81 9.01 -3.81
CA ASN A 164 4.44 9.04 -3.29
C ASN A 164 4.20 7.80 -2.40
N PRO A 165 3.83 7.96 -1.11
CA PRO A 165 3.63 6.84 -0.18
C PRO A 165 2.55 5.86 -0.62
N VAL A 166 1.45 6.36 -1.17
CA VAL A 166 0.34 5.51 -1.64
C VAL A 166 0.79 4.65 -2.81
N PHE A 167 1.57 5.23 -3.73
CA PHE A 167 2.16 4.48 -4.84
C PHE A 167 3.20 3.46 -4.34
N SER A 168 4.02 3.82 -3.35
CA SER A 168 5.01 2.92 -2.74
C SER A 168 4.34 1.66 -2.18
N LEU A 169 3.31 1.86 -1.35
CA LEU A 169 2.54 0.76 -0.76
C LEU A 169 1.88 -0.11 -1.84
N MET A 170 1.20 0.49 -2.82
CA MET A 170 0.59 -0.26 -3.93
C MET A 170 1.61 -1.05 -4.75
N SER A 171 2.76 -0.44 -5.04
CA SER A 171 3.85 -1.10 -5.77
C SER A 171 4.42 -2.28 -4.98
N SER A 172 4.55 -2.14 -3.66
CA SER A 172 5.01 -3.23 -2.80
C SER A 172 3.99 -4.37 -2.75
N LEU A 173 2.71 -4.05 -2.59
CA LEU A 173 1.63 -5.05 -2.61
C LEU A 173 1.56 -5.83 -3.93
N SER A 174 1.76 -5.15 -5.05
CA SER A 174 1.74 -5.80 -6.36
C SER A 174 2.94 -6.72 -6.62
N LYS A 175 4.02 -6.54 -5.85
CA LYS A 175 5.25 -7.34 -5.92
C LYS A 175 5.39 -8.32 -4.75
N SER A 176 4.42 -8.33 -3.84
CA SER A 176 4.39 -9.29 -2.73
C SER A 176 4.22 -10.69 -3.30
N GLU A 177 5.35 -11.37 -3.47
CA GLU A 177 5.38 -12.77 -3.89
C GLU A 177 5.29 -13.65 -2.65
N ASP A 178 4.57 -14.73 -2.77
CA ASP A 178 4.58 -15.80 -1.76
C ASP A 178 5.93 -16.56 -1.87
N PHE A 179 6.89 -16.12 -1.08
CA PHE A 179 8.22 -16.75 -1.04
C PHE A 179 8.14 -18.22 -0.66
N SER A 180 7.14 -18.64 0.11
CA SER A 180 6.96 -20.04 0.50
C SER A 180 6.65 -20.94 -0.71
N SER A 181 5.91 -20.42 -1.69
CA SER A 181 5.64 -21.13 -2.94
C SER A 181 6.80 -21.04 -3.94
N GLN A 182 7.44 -19.87 -4.03
CA GLN A 182 8.53 -19.60 -4.97
C GLN A 182 9.81 -20.40 -4.66
N TYR A 183 10.12 -20.59 -3.37
CA TYR A 183 11.33 -21.30 -2.92
C TYR A 183 11.07 -22.75 -2.49
N ARG A 184 9.90 -23.30 -2.84
CA ARG A 184 9.56 -24.69 -2.59
C ARG A 184 10.20 -25.59 -3.65
N PHE A 185 11.49 -25.87 -3.51
CA PHE A 185 12.25 -26.72 -4.44
C PHE A 185 11.95 -28.22 -4.30
N PHE A 186 11.49 -28.64 -3.14
CA PHE A 186 11.17 -30.04 -2.83
C PHE A 186 9.80 -30.15 -2.17
N GLU A 187 9.14 -31.30 -2.35
CA GLU A 187 8.00 -31.67 -1.51
C GLU A 187 8.47 -31.78 -0.04
N PRO A 188 7.63 -31.43 0.96
CA PRO A 188 8.01 -31.40 2.37
C PRO A 188 8.68 -32.70 2.84
N GLU A 189 8.07 -33.84 2.52
CA GLU A 189 8.57 -35.17 2.88
C GLU A 189 9.97 -35.46 2.28
N LYS A 190 10.21 -35.03 1.05
CA LYS A 190 11.50 -35.17 0.38
C LYS A 190 12.53 -34.22 0.94
N ALA A 191 12.11 -33.00 1.31
CA ALA A 191 12.98 -32.03 1.97
C ALA A 191 13.46 -32.55 3.32
N ASP A 192 12.58 -33.14 4.12
CA ASP A 192 12.92 -33.74 5.43
C ASP A 192 13.92 -34.89 5.27
N VAL A 193 13.72 -35.79 4.31
CA VAL A 193 14.65 -36.89 4.04
C VAL A 193 16.03 -36.39 3.65
N ILE A 194 16.11 -35.31 2.84
CA ILE A 194 17.40 -34.73 2.42
C ILE A 194 18.05 -33.97 3.57
N PHE A 195 17.26 -33.32 4.41
CA PHE A 195 17.76 -32.48 5.51
C PHE A 195 18.14 -33.29 6.77
N GLU A 196 17.52 -34.44 7.01
CA GLU A 196 17.77 -35.29 8.19
C GLU A 196 19.27 -35.65 8.36
N PRO A 197 20.00 -36.09 7.31
CA PRO A 197 21.43 -36.31 7.43
C PRO A 197 22.26 -35.04 7.71
N LEU A 198 21.77 -33.86 7.28
CA LEU A 198 22.42 -32.57 7.47
C LEU A 198 22.16 -32.03 8.89
N ARG A 199 21.07 -32.43 9.54
CA ARG A 199 20.77 -32.10 10.94
C ARG A 199 21.78 -32.66 11.95
N GLY A 200 22.73 -33.43 11.44
CA GLY A 200 23.87 -33.83 12.24
C GLY A 200 23.56 -34.96 13.24
N GLY A 201 23.22 -36.12 12.73
CA GLY A 201 23.36 -37.37 13.45
C GLY A 201 24.81 -37.79 13.66
N GLY A 202 25.77 -36.86 13.52
CA GLY A 202 27.13 -37.09 13.93
C GLY A 202 27.24 -37.10 15.46
N PRO A 203 28.11 -37.93 16.06
CA PRO A 203 28.37 -37.86 17.48
C PRO A 203 28.71 -36.40 17.81
N SER A 204 27.99 -35.81 18.76
CA SER A 204 28.28 -34.47 19.24
C SER A 204 29.76 -34.44 19.62
N VAL A 205 30.56 -33.63 18.92
CA VAL A 205 31.99 -33.49 19.19
C VAL A 205 32.23 -32.98 20.63
N TYR A 206 31.18 -32.49 21.22
CA TYR A 206 31.17 -32.07 22.64
C TYR A 206 30.21 -32.97 23.40
N PRO A 207 30.70 -33.79 24.35
CA PRO A 207 29.84 -34.53 25.26
C PRO A 207 28.91 -33.55 25.99
N ALA A 208 27.63 -33.91 26.14
CA ALA A 208 26.62 -33.06 26.78
C ALA A 208 27.07 -32.52 28.17
N ASP A 209 27.93 -33.25 28.86
CA ASP A 209 28.53 -32.88 30.14
C ASP A 209 29.63 -31.81 30.05
N SER A 210 30.09 -31.42 28.84
CA SER A 210 31.11 -30.37 28.69
C SER A 210 30.55 -28.96 28.83
N LEU A 211 29.24 -28.80 28.77
CA LEU A 211 28.54 -27.54 29.00
C LEU A 211 28.07 -27.47 30.45
N GLN A 212 28.98 -27.21 31.39
CA GLN A 212 28.60 -26.91 32.76
C GLN A 212 28.02 -25.49 32.83
N TRP A 213 26.72 -25.41 32.96
CA TRP A 213 26.02 -24.14 33.19
C TRP A 213 26.34 -23.65 34.59
N VAL A 214 27.16 -22.59 34.68
CA VAL A 214 27.57 -22.01 35.96
C VAL A 214 26.41 -21.36 36.73
N LYS A 215 25.30 -21.11 36.07
CA LYS A 215 24.10 -20.48 36.65
C LYS A 215 22.82 -21.16 36.16
N ALA A 216 21.83 -21.27 37.06
CA ALA A 216 20.51 -21.81 36.76
C ALA A 216 19.71 -21.02 35.67
N ARG A 217 20.12 -19.80 35.40
CA ARG A 217 19.52 -18.94 34.33
C ARG A 217 20.65 -18.29 33.53
N PRO A 218 21.19 -18.96 32.52
CA PRO A 218 22.24 -18.40 31.67
C PRO A 218 21.64 -17.29 30.76
N ASN A 219 22.46 -16.30 30.46
CA ASN A 219 22.14 -15.37 29.34
C ASN A 219 22.37 -16.09 28.04
N VAL A 220 21.38 -16.07 27.17
CA VAL A 220 21.46 -16.67 25.82
C VAL A 220 21.58 -15.53 24.79
N LEU A 221 22.66 -15.56 24.01
CA LEU A 221 22.83 -14.66 22.84
C LEU A 221 22.65 -15.49 21.59
N LEU A 222 21.60 -15.17 20.83
CA LEU A 222 21.37 -15.75 19.51
C LEU A 222 21.91 -14.77 18.46
N ILE A 223 22.90 -15.20 17.68
CA ILE A 223 23.44 -14.45 16.55
C ILE A 223 22.96 -15.16 15.28
N VAL A 224 22.14 -14.48 14.49
CA VAL A 224 21.71 -14.94 13.16
C VAL A 224 22.55 -14.18 12.14
N LEU A 225 23.34 -14.91 11.37
CA LEU A 225 24.22 -14.39 10.31
C LEU A 225 23.53 -14.49 8.95
#